data_5e7c9622288b1f7a9e42923f33c12243
#
_entry.id   5e7c9622288b1f7a9e42923f33c12243
#
_cell.length_a   1.000
_cell.length_b   1.000
_cell.length_c   1.000
_cell.angle_alpha   90.00
_cell.angle_beta   90.00
_cell.angle_gamma   90.00
#
_symmetry.space_group_name_H-M   'P 1'
#
loop_
_entity.id
_entity.type
_entity.pdbx_description
1 polymer ?
#
loop_
_entity_poly.entity_id
_entity_poly.type
_entity_poly.pdbx_seq_one_letter_code
_entity_poly.pdbx_strand_id
1 'polypeptide(L)'
;MSRTGHSSLLDRLDTSAGHGCDASGVTADGAAWLASATPYPRSTLALWRERPDAPVVLPCGTAFDVVNAPAIFGRRMLDRLWEEGPGSGPVAVHRGRVLLFCAPGTAHRLPALLEWEEWSARGRQDGGGRTGGVPPLLCHGTGDVVTVPALVPPSGTTARGGADGGRSASRWLVAPDTRLPWLPGPEVLLWAAVRAARPAAGPAISSRADQGAKVYDVSRRR
;
A
#
# COMPACT_ATOMS: atom_id res chain seq x y z
N MET A 1 51.04 6.22 -6.57
CA MET A 1 50.21 5.00 -6.58
C MET A 1 48.94 5.31 -5.76
N SER A 2 47.92 5.78 -6.45
CA SER A 2 46.66 6.21 -5.83
C SER A 2 45.68 5.06 -5.86
N ARG A 3 45.26 4.59 -4.68
CA ARG A 3 44.18 3.63 -4.51
C ARG A 3 42.85 4.37 -4.52
N THR A 4 42.17 4.34 -5.66
CA THR A 4 40.79 4.81 -5.78
C THR A 4 39.88 3.79 -5.10
N GLY A 5 39.32 4.15 -3.94
CA GLY A 5 38.37 3.32 -3.21
C GLY A 5 37.05 3.25 -3.96
N HIS A 6 36.74 2.06 -4.50
CA HIS A 6 35.38 1.74 -4.95
C HIS A 6 34.51 1.50 -3.70
N SER A 7 33.89 2.56 -3.23
CA SER A 7 32.81 2.39 -2.22
C SER A 7 31.66 1.67 -2.91
N SER A 8 31.42 0.43 -2.50
CA SER A 8 30.35 -0.41 -3.03
C SER A 8 28.98 0.22 -2.77
N LEU A 9 28.06 0.08 -3.73
CA LEU A 9 26.67 0.53 -3.57
C LEU A 9 26.01 -0.10 -2.34
N LEU A 10 26.45 -1.31 -1.96
CA LEU A 10 26.03 -1.99 -0.73
C LEU A 10 26.51 -1.24 0.52
N ASP A 11 27.70 -0.63 0.51
CA ASP A 11 28.19 0.23 1.60
C ASP A 11 27.36 1.50 1.76
N ARG A 12 26.80 2.03 0.67
CA ARG A 12 25.90 3.20 0.74
C ARG A 12 24.52 2.85 1.26
N LEU A 13 24.05 1.62 1.07
CA LEU A 13 22.78 1.15 1.62
C LEU A 13 22.90 0.85 3.13
N ASP A 14 24.09 0.44 3.57
CA ASP A 14 24.36 0.09 4.98
C ASP A 14 24.61 1.34 5.86
N THR A 15 25.11 2.44 5.29
CA THR A 15 25.43 3.66 6.06
C THR A 15 24.20 4.51 6.41
N SER A 16 23.01 4.18 5.89
CA SER A 16 21.75 4.88 6.18
C SER A 16 21.02 4.40 7.45
N ALA A 17 21.60 3.49 8.22
CA ALA A 17 21.01 2.92 9.44
C ALA A 17 21.18 3.80 10.70
N GLY A 18 21.48 5.09 10.56
CA GLY A 18 21.68 6.00 11.69
C GLY A 18 20.91 7.31 11.54
N HIS A 19 19.86 7.46 12.35
CA HIS A 19 19.14 8.68 12.70
C HIS A 19 18.10 9.22 11.70
N GLY A 20 16.84 9.08 12.07
CA GLY A 20 15.69 9.83 11.56
C GLY A 20 14.82 9.01 10.61
N CYS A 21 13.54 8.95 10.87
CA CYS A 21 12.47 8.30 10.13
C CYS A 21 12.28 8.82 8.69
N ASP A 22 13.27 8.69 7.84
CA ASP A 22 13.18 8.81 6.38
C ASP A 22 13.49 7.44 5.75
N ALA A 23 12.66 6.44 6.09
CA ALA A 23 12.75 5.10 5.52
C ALA A 23 12.22 5.07 4.08
N SER A 24 12.81 5.88 3.20
CA SER A 24 12.41 5.98 1.79
C SER A 24 13.14 5.00 0.86
N GLY A 25 14.15 4.30 1.36
CA GLY A 25 15.01 3.44 0.56
C GLY A 25 14.89 1.95 0.89
N VAL A 26 15.05 1.11 -0.12
CA VAL A 26 15.15 -0.35 0.02
C VAL A 26 16.55 -0.70 0.51
N THR A 27 16.64 -1.53 1.57
CA THR A 27 17.93 -2.01 2.07
C THR A 27 18.57 -3.03 1.12
N ALA A 28 19.85 -3.36 1.34
CA ALA A 28 20.52 -4.42 0.58
C ALA A 28 19.82 -5.79 0.72
N ASP A 29 19.32 -6.10 1.91
CA ASP A 29 18.58 -7.33 2.17
C ASP A 29 17.19 -7.31 1.53
N GLY A 30 16.49 -6.18 1.57
CA GLY A 30 15.23 -5.98 0.85
C GLY A 30 15.40 -6.09 -0.67
N ALA A 31 16.49 -5.54 -1.23
CA ALA A 31 16.83 -5.71 -2.65
C ALA A 31 17.11 -7.18 -2.99
N ALA A 32 17.81 -7.91 -2.12
CA ALA A 32 18.05 -9.34 -2.30
C ALA A 32 16.76 -10.16 -2.30
N TRP A 33 15.81 -9.81 -1.41
CA TRP A 33 14.48 -10.41 -1.41
C TRP A 33 13.72 -10.12 -2.70
N LEU A 34 13.66 -8.88 -3.16
CA LEU A 34 13.00 -8.53 -4.42
C LEU A 34 13.63 -9.28 -5.61
N ALA A 35 14.95 -9.36 -5.65
CA ALA A 35 15.67 -10.07 -6.71
C ALA A 35 15.39 -11.58 -6.71
N SER A 36 15.10 -12.18 -5.53
CA SER A 36 14.78 -13.61 -5.41
C SER A 36 13.52 -14.02 -6.17
N ALA A 37 12.64 -13.08 -6.50
CA ALA A 37 11.48 -13.34 -7.35
C ALA A 37 11.87 -13.72 -8.78
N THR A 38 13.06 -13.34 -9.25
CA THR A 38 13.53 -13.57 -10.62
C THR A 38 14.30 -14.88 -10.74
N PRO A 39 14.33 -15.51 -11.93
CA PRO A 39 15.17 -16.68 -12.19
C PRO A 39 16.69 -16.39 -12.06
N TYR A 40 17.08 -15.12 -12.21
CA TYR A 40 18.48 -14.70 -12.19
C TYR A 40 18.71 -13.55 -11.17
N PRO A 41 18.66 -13.82 -9.85
CA PRO A 41 18.75 -12.78 -8.82
C PRO A 41 20.03 -11.93 -8.91
N ARG A 42 21.16 -12.56 -9.23
CA ARG A 42 22.45 -11.87 -9.37
C ARG A 42 22.46 -10.85 -10.51
N SER A 43 21.84 -11.17 -11.63
CA SER A 43 21.70 -10.26 -12.78
C SER A 43 20.78 -9.09 -12.46
N THR A 44 19.68 -9.34 -11.76
CA THR A 44 18.77 -8.30 -11.28
C THR A 44 19.48 -7.34 -10.32
N LEU A 45 20.25 -7.85 -9.37
CA LEU A 45 21.04 -7.03 -8.46
C LEU A 45 22.15 -6.23 -9.20
N ALA A 46 22.78 -6.80 -10.24
CA ALA A 46 23.75 -6.08 -11.07
C ALA A 46 23.09 -4.92 -11.82
N LEU A 47 21.89 -5.13 -12.40
CA LEU A 47 21.12 -4.08 -13.06
C LEU A 47 20.78 -2.93 -12.11
N TRP A 48 20.37 -3.24 -10.87
CA TRP A 48 20.10 -2.21 -9.88
C TRP A 48 21.33 -1.45 -9.39
N ARG A 49 22.50 -2.08 -9.40
CA ARG A 49 23.77 -1.36 -9.13
C ARG A 49 24.10 -0.33 -10.21
N GLU A 50 23.77 -0.63 -11.46
CA GLU A 50 23.98 0.30 -12.58
C GLU A 50 22.94 1.43 -12.60
N ARG A 51 21.67 1.10 -12.27
CA ARG A 51 20.54 2.02 -12.33
C ARG A 51 19.64 1.89 -11.09
N PRO A 52 20.08 2.37 -9.92
CA PRO A 52 19.32 2.22 -8.67
C PRO A 52 18.06 3.07 -8.61
N ASP A 53 17.96 4.09 -9.44
CA ASP A 53 16.85 5.03 -9.58
C ASP A 53 15.82 4.60 -10.64
N ALA A 54 16.03 3.49 -11.32
CA ALA A 54 15.11 2.98 -12.31
C ALA A 54 14.10 1.99 -11.70
N PRO A 55 12.80 2.10 -12.05
CA PRO A 55 11.84 1.07 -11.71
C PRO A 55 12.16 -0.23 -12.47
N VAL A 56 11.83 -1.37 -11.87
CA VAL A 56 12.09 -2.70 -12.45
C VAL A 56 10.81 -3.52 -12.50
N VAL A 57 10.69 -4.37 -13.52
CA VAL A 57 9.61 -5.33 -13.65
C VAL A 57 10.05 -6.64 -13.01
N LEU A 58 9.24 -7.15 -12.07
CA LEU A 58 9.49 -8.40 -11.35
C LEU A 58 8.34 -9.39 -11.57
N PRO A 59 8.63 -10.69 -11.69
CA PRO A 59 7.60 -11.72 -11.74
C PRO A 59 6.97 -11.94 -10.36
N CYS A 60 5.68 -12.26 -10.35
CA CYS A 60 4.93 -12.66 -9.17
C CYS A 60 4.84 -14.19 -9.06
N GLY A 61 4.42 -14.68 -7.89
CA GLY A 61 4.10 -16.09 -7.67
C GLY A 61 5.19 -16.92 -6.99
N THR A 62 6.44 -16.44 -6.91
CA THR A 62 7.54 -17.18 -6.26
C THR A 62 7.92 -16.60 -4.92
N ALA A 63 8.43 -15.38 -4.88
CA ALA A 63 8.82 -14.70 -3.65
C ALA A 63 7.65 -13.93 -3.02
N PHE A 64 6.72 -13.48 -3.84
CA PHE A 64 5.53 -12.73 -3.43
C PHE A 64 4.47 -12.78 -4.52
N ASP A 65 3.23 -12.52 -4.13
CA ASP A 65 2.15 -12.04 -4.98
C ASP A 65 1.92 -10.55 -4.72
N VAL A 66 1.14 -9.88 -5.58
CA VAL A 66 0.80 -8.48 -5.40
C VAL A 66 -0.70 -8.25 -5.56
N VAL A 67 -1.31 -7.61 -4.57
CA VAL A 67 -2.67 -7.08 -4.66
C VAL A 67 -2.60 -5.60 -4.95
N ASN A 68 -3.18 -5.21 -6.08
CA ASN A 68 -3.16 -3.86 -6.62
C ASN A 68 -4.52 -3.22 -6.40
N ALA A 69 -4.60 -2.25 -5.49
CA ALA A 69 -5.82 -1.57 -5.08
C ALA A 69 -5.88 -0.13 -5.60
N PRO A 70 -7.09 0.43 -5.85
CA PRO A 70 -7.25 1.86 -6.10
C PRO A 70 -6.67 2.68 -4.94
N ALA A 71 -6.03 3.84 -5.21
CA ALA A 71 -5.23 4.57 -4.23
C ALA A 71 -5.98 4.87 -2.92
N ILE A 72 -7.21 5.40 -3.02
CA ILE A 72 -8.00 5.76 -1.82
C ILE A 72 -8.39 4.51 -1.02
N PHE A 73 -8.81 3.46 -1.72
CA PHE A 73 -9.21 2.22 -1.06
C PHE A 73 -8.01 1.48 -0.46
N GLY A 74 -6.90 1.38 -1.20
CA GLY A 74 -5.66 0.79 -0.72
C GLY A 74 -5.11 1.51 0.52
N ARG A 75 -5.23 2.84 0.60
CA ARG A 75 -4.86 3.58 1.80
C ARG A 75 -5.73 3.19 3.00
N ARG A 76 -7.06 3.09 2.83
CA ARG A 76 -7.96 2.61 3.90
C ARG A 76 -7.63 1.19 4.35
N MET A 77 -7.24 0.31 3.41
CA MET A 77 -6.77 -1.04 3.77
C MET A 77 -5.51 -0.99 4.63
N LEU A 78 -4.56 -0.11 4.28
CA LEU A 78 -3.32 0.08 5.06
C LEU A 78 -3.61 0.62 6.46
N ASP A 79 -4.47 1.62 6.58
CA ASP A 79 -4.87 2.17 7.87
C ASP A 79 -5.42 1.06 8.78
N ARG A 80 -6.28 0.18 8.24
CA ARG A 80 -6.80 -0.98 9.00
C ARG A 80 -5.72 -1.99 9.37
N LEU A 81 -4.80 -2.30 8.45
CA LEU A 81 -3.69 -3.23 8.71
C LEU A 81 -2.75 -2.71 9.81
N TRP A 82 -2.55 -1.39 9.89
CA TRP A 82 -1.65 -0.79 10.88
C TRP A 82 -2.32 -0.51 12.22
N GLU A 83 -3.61 -0.11 12.23
CA GLU A 83 -4.35 0.22 13.45
C GLU A 83 -4.89 -1.02 14.19
N GLU A 84 -5.40 -1.99 13.44
CA GLU A 84 -6.15 -3.12 14.00
C GLU A 84 -5.57 -4.49 13.60
N GLY A 85 -4.65 -4.52 12.64
CA GLY A 85 -4.13 -5.74 12.02
C GLY A 85 -2.67 -6.06 12.38
N PRO A 86 -2.12 -7.10 11.77
CA PRO A 86 -0.74 -7.55 12.03
C PRO A 86 0.33 -6.75 11.29
N GLY A 87 -0.04 -5.68 10.59
CA GLY A 87 0.83 -4.92 9.70
C GLY A 87 0.59 -5.23 8.23
N SER A 88 1.33 -4.56 7.34
CA SER A 88 1.09 -4.63 5.89
C SER A 88 2.14 -5.41 5.10
N GLY A 89 3.32 -5.66 5.69
CA GLY A 89 4.50 -6.02 4.90
C GLY A 89 4.94 -4.88 3.96
N PRO A 90 5.75 -5.15 2.93
CA PRO A 90 6.16 -4.16 1.94
C PRO A 90 4.98 -3.62 1.14
N VAL A 91 4.99 -2.31 0.89
CA VAL A 91 3.93 -1.61 0.15
C VAL A 91 4.53 -0.54 -0.74
N ALA A 92 4.05 -0.47 -1.97
CA ALA A 92 4.44 0.56 -2.92
C ALA A 92 3.23 1.31 -3.48
N VAL A 93 3.51 2.47 -4.08
CA VAL A 93 2.55 3.20 -4.93
C VAL A 93 3.10 3.24 -6.34
N HIS A 94 2.28 2.93 -7.30
CA HIS A 94 2.61 3.04 -8.72
C HIS A 94 1.39 3.53 -9.51
N ARG A 95 1.56 4.61 -10.27
CA ARG A 95 0.50 5.19 -11.15
C ARG A 95 -0.86 5.35 -10.45
N GLY A 96 -0.85 5.89 -9.24
CA GLY A 96 -2.09 6.14 -8.50
C GLY A 96 -2.76 4.90 -7.91
N ARG A 97 -2.05 3.79 -7.83
CA ARG A 97 -2.52 2.56 -7.22
C ARG A 97 -1.58 2.13 -6.09
N VAL A 98 -2.13 1.46 -5.09
CA VAL A 98 -1.36 0.86 -3.98
C VAL A 98 -1.08 -0.60 -4.32
N LEU A 99 0.17 -0.99 -4.25
CA LEU A 99 0.67 -2.35 -4.44
C LEU A 99 0.98 -2.94 -3.06
N LEU A 100 0.19 -3.91 -2.63
CA LEU A 100 0.38 -4.66 -1.39
C LEU A 100 1.10 -5.96 -1.73
N PHE A 101 2.31 -6.12 -1.24
CA PHE A 101 3.05 -7.37 -1.40
C PHE A 101 2.53 -8.39 -0.38
N CYS A 102 2.25 -9.59 -0.84
CA CYS A 102 1.60 -10.62 -0.05
C CYS A 102 2.20 -12.01 -0.31
N ALA A 103 1.84 -12.96 0.52
CA ALA A 103 2.34 -14.32 0.43
C ALA A 103 1.97 -14.97 -0.91
N PRO A 104 2.87 -15.76 -1.52
CA PRO A 104 2.58 -16.51 -2.75
C PRO A 104 1.30 -17.36 -2.61
N GLY A 105 0.49 -17.41 -3.67
CA GLY A 105 -0.82 -18.07 -3.68
C GLY A 105 -1.99 -17.17 -3.25
N THR A 106 -1.71 -15.99 -2.70
CA THR A 106 -2.74 -15.02 -2.30
C THR A 106 -3.54 -14.54 -3.49
N ALA A 107 -2.89 -14.22 -4.60
CA ALA A 107 -3.54 -13.75 -5.83
C ALA A 107 -4.58 -14.73 -6.38
N HIS A 108 -4.35 -16.02 -6.20
CA HIS A 108 -5.27 -17.07 -6.64
C HIS A 108 -6.46 -17.24 -5.68
N ARG A 109 -6.23 -17.12 -4.36
CA ARG A 109 -7.26 -17.39 -3.34
C ARG A 109 -8.13 -16.19 -3.01
N LEU A 110 -7.57 -14.99 -2.99
CA LEU A 110 -8.27 -13.79 -2.54
C LEU A 110 -9.53 -13.47 -3.35
N PRO A 111 -9.57 -13.57 -4.68
CA PRO A 111 -10.79 -13.32 -5.45
C PRO A 111 -11.96 -14.19 -5.02
N ALA A 112 -11.75 -15.50 -4.87
CA ALA A 112 -12.80 -16.43 -4.44
C ALA A 112 -13.30 -16.12 -3.01
N LEU A 113 -12.41 -15.70 -2.11
CA LEU A 113 -12.78 -15.29 -0.76
C LEU A 113 -13.61 -13.99 -0.77
N LEU A 114 -13.29 -13.04 -1.63
CA LEU A 114 -14.07 -11.81 -1.81
C LEU A 114 -15.47 -12.11 -2.37
N GLU A 115 -15.57 -12.96 -3.37
CA GLU A 115 -16.86 -13.41 -3.94
C GLU A 115 -17.72 -14.09 -2.87
N TRP A 116 -17.13 -14.97 -2.06
CA TRP A 116 -17.81 -15.63 -0.95
C TRP A 116 -18.32 -14.62 0.08
N GLU A 117 -17.50 -13.62 0.45
CA GLU A 117 -17.90 -12.59 1.42
C GLU A 117 -19.04 -11.71 0.87
N GLU A 118 -18.98 -11.33 -0.42
CA GLU A 118 -20.06 -10.60 -1.07
C GLU A 118 -21.38 -11.39 -1.07
N TRP A 119 -21.32 -12.68 -1.39
CA TRP A 119 -22.50 -13.55 -1.39
C TRP A 119 -23.08 -13.69 0.02
N SER A 120 -22.24 -13.91 1.01
CA SER A 120 -22.63 -13.97 2.41
C SER A 120 -23.23 -12.65 2.90
N ALA A 121 -22.73 -11.52 2.44
CA ALA A 121 -23.25 -10.20 2.78
C ALA A 121 -24.65 -9.96 2.16
N ARG A 122 -24.89 -10.38 0.91
CA ARG A 122 -26.19 -10.27 0.25
C ARG A 122 -27.27 -11.08 0.98
N GLY A 123 -26.94 -12.28 1.46
CA GLY A 123 -27.85 -13.11 2.22
C GLY A 123 -28.25 -12.56 3.60
N ARG A 124 -27.48 -11.62 4.14
CA ARG A 124 -27.76 -10.93 5.42
C ARG A 124 -28.48 -9.60 5.27
N GLN A 125 -28.69 -9.10 4.05
CA GLN A 125 -29.28 -7.80 3.75
C GLN A 125 -30.78 -7.87 3.45
N ASP A 126 -31.58 -8.35 4.39
CA ASP A 126 -33.04 -8.08 4.39
C ASP A 126 -33.40 -6.69 4.99
N GLY A 127 -32.43 -5.82 5.16
CA GLY A 127 -32.59 -4.49 5.76
C GLY A 127 -31.63 -3.45 5.23
N GLY A 128 -32.03 -2.77 4.18
CA GLY A 128 -31.71 -1.41 3.73
C GLY A 128 -30.43 -0.74 4.22
N GLY A 129 -29.27 -1.12 3.69
CA GLY A 129 -28.06 -0.35 3.87
C GLY A 129 -27.13 -0.59 2.70
N ARG A 130 -26.81 0.48 1.90
CA ARG A 130 -25.74 0.44 0.90
C ARG A 130 -24.42 0.25 1.62
N THR A 131 -24.00 -1.00 1.83
CA THR A 131 -22.61 -1.30 2.12
C THR A 131 -21.82 -0.98 0.86
N GLY A 132 -20.94 0.03 0.93
CA GLY A 132 -19.96 0.27 -0.12
C GLY A 132 -19.18 -1.01 -0.35
N GLY A 133 -19.39 -1.67 -1.50
CA GLY A 133 -18.69 -2.92 -1.83
C GLY A 133 -17.19 -2.71 -1.93
N VAL A 134 -16.42 -3.79 -1.81
CA VAL A 134 -14.99 -3.77 -2.10
C VAL A 134 -14.82 -3.44 -3.59
N PRO A 135 -14.05 -2.39 -3.95
CA PRO A 135 -13.80 -2.09 -5.35
C PRO A 135 -12.97 -3.20 -6.00
N PRO A 136 -12.97 -3.33 -7.33
CA PRO A 136 -12.16 -4.33 -8.02
C PRO A 136 -10.68 -4.23 -7.64
N LEU A 137 -10.15 -5.31 -7.08
CA LEU A 137 -8.73 -5.50 -6.79
C LEU A 137 -8.11 -6.31 -7.93
N LEU A 138 -6.91 -5.90 -8.38
CA LEU A 138 -6.15 -6.68 -9.35
C LEU A 138 -5.15 -7.54 -8.58
N CYS A 139 -5.28 -8.85 -8.72
CA CYS A 139 -4.41 -9.81 -8.04
C CYS A 139 -3.38 -10.36 -9.05
N HIS A 140 -2.11 -10.12 -8.79
CA HIS A 140 -0.99 -10.56 -9.63
C HIS A 140 -0.28 -11.73 -8.94
N GLY A 141 -0.32 -12.89 -9.55
CA GLY A 141 0.26 -14.14 -9.08
C GLY A 141 1.18 -14.80 -10.09
N THR A 142 1.28 -16.11 -10.03
CA THR A 142 2.12 -16.90 -10.93
C THR A 142 1.81 -16.63 -12.40
N GLY A 143 2.83 -16.23 -13.17
CA GLY A 143 2.70 -15.86 -14.58
C GLY A 143 2.51 -14.38 -14.84
N ASP A 144 2.19 -13.59 -13.80
CA ASP A 144 2.10 -12.14 -13.89
C ASP A 144 3.43 -11.45 -13.54
N VAL A 145 3.49 -10.18 -13.90
CA VAL A 145 4.61 -9.29 -13.56
C VAL A 145 4.10 -7.99 -12.98
N VAL A 146 4.90 -7.36 -12.14
CA VAL A 146 4.60 -6.06 -11.53
C VAL A 146 5.78 -5.11 -11.68
N THR A 147 5.49 -3.83 -11.97
CA THR A 147 6.50 -2.78 -11.94
C THR A 147 6.65 -2.29 -10.50
N VAL A 148 7.83 -2.47 -9.94
CA VAL A 148 8.19 -1.97 -8.61
C VAL A 148 8.93 -0.64 -8.71
N PRO A 149 8.81 0.24 -7.70
CA PRO A 149 9.58 1.47 -7.66
C PRO A 149 11.08 1.21 -7.63
N ALA A 150 11.84 2.24 -7.97
CA ALA A 150 13.28 2.28 -7.80
C ALA A 150 13.70 1.93 -6.35
N LEU A 151 14.89 1.37 -6.18
CA LEU A 151 15.44 1.08 -4.85
C LEU A 151 15.81 2.36 -4.10
N VAL A 152 16.26 3.37 -4.83
CA VAL A 152 16.64 4.69 -4.32
C VAL A 152 15.70 5.72 -4.95
N PRO A 153 15.12 6.64 -4.18
CA PRO A 153 14.33 7.72 -4.74
C PRO A 153 15.17 8.54 -5.73
N PRO A 154 14.62 8.98 -6.86
CA PRO A 154 15.36 9.82 -7.80
C PRO A 154 15.84 11.10 -7.10
N SER A 155 17.14 11.37 -7.18
CA SER A 155 17.78 12.56 -6.60
C SER A 155 17.22 13.81 -7.28
N GLY A 156 16.35 14.57 -6.59
CA GLY A 156 15.74 15.80 -7.14
C GLY A 156 14.27 16.01 -6.84
N THR A 157 13.58 15.05 -6.27
CA THR A 157 12.18 15.24 -5.82
C THR A 157 12.15 15.71 -4.37
N THR A 158 12.78 16.86 -4.08
CA THR A 158 12.39 17.62 -2.89
C THR A 158 10.92 17.98 -3.05
N ALA A 159 10.13 17.67 -2.03
CA ALA A 159 8.72 18.02 -1.92
C ALA A 159 8.52 19.55 -1.91
N ARG A 160 8.76 20.19 -3.04
CA ARG A 160 8.34 21.57 -3.29
C ARG A 160 7.17 21.52 -4.24
N GLY A 161 6.01 21.93 -3.71
CA GLY A 161 4.76 22.03 -4.42
C GLY A 161 4.90 22.74 -5.77
N GLY A 162 4.83 21.94 -6.82
CA GLY A 162 4.55 22.36 -8.17
C GLY A 162 3.29 21.62 -8.57
N ALA A 163 2.22 22.39 -8.81
CA ALA A 163 0.98 21.90 -9.38
C ALA A 163 1.24 21.49 -10.83
N ASP A 164 1.88 20.35 -11.04
CA ASP A 164 1.91 19.69 -12.35
C ASP A 164 1.24 18.30 -12.17
N GLY A 165 -0.04 18.33 -12.53
CA GLY A 165 -0.93 17.20 -12.41
C GLY A 165 -0.47 16.06 -13.29
N GLY A 166 -0.29 14.86 -12.71
CA GLY A 166 -0.49 13.67 -13.49
C GLY A 166 0.59 12.60 -13.46
N ARG A 167 1.68 12.72 -12.72
CA ARG A 167 2.59 11.59 -12.48
C ARG A 167 2.68 11.32 -11.00
N SER A 168 1.74 10.51 -10.49
CA SER A 168 1.90 9.88 -9.19
C SER A 168 3.21 9.09 -9.24
N ALA A 169 4.27 9.68 -8.70
CA ALA A 169 5.60 9.10 -8.73
C ALA A 169 5.54 7.72 -8.07
N SER A 170 6.12 6.74 -8.74
CA SER A 170 6.29 5.40 -8.19
C SER A 170 7.21 5.50 -6.97
N ARG A 171 6.76 5.01 -5.80
CA ARG A 171 7.53 5.06 -4.56
C ARG A 171 7.14 3.96 -3.60
N TRP A 172 8.03 3.63 -2.70
CA TRP A 172 7.73 2.79 -1.55
C TRP A 172 6.97 3.58 -0.48
N LEU A 173 5.96 2.96 0.15
CA LEU A 173 5.33 3.42 1.38
C LEU A 173 5.91 2.67 2.58
N VAL A 174 6.14 1.36 2.40
CA VAL A 174 6.87 0.49 3.29
C VAL A 174 7.90 -0.23 2.43
N ALA A 175 9.15 0.20 2.50
CA ALA A 175 10.23 -0.42 1.75
C ALA A 175 10.58 -1.77 2.36
N PRO A 176 10.90 -2.79 1.56
CA PRO A 176 11.44 -4.04 2.09
C PRO A 176 12.83 -3.81 2.70
N ASP A 177 13.04 -4.29 3.90
CA ASP A 177 14.24 -4.07 4.71
C ASP A 177 14.97 -5.36 5.10
N THR A 178 14.36 -6.52 4.86
CA THR A 178 14.90 -7.85 5.21
C THR A 178 14.85 -8.81 4.03
N ARG A 179 15.61 -9.93 4.15
CA ARG A 179 15.61 -11.03 3.17
C ARG A 179 14.36 -11.89 3.22
N LEU A 180 13.64 -11.86 4.33
CA LEU A 180 12.43 -12.64 4.58
C LEU A 180 11.39 -11.73 5.23
N PRO A 181 10.82 -10.74 4.51
CA PRO A 181 9.81 -9.89 5.07
C PRO A 181 8.55 -10.71 5.38
N TRP A 182 7.88 -10.32 6.46
CA TRP A 182 6.54 -10.82 6.69
C TRP A 182 5.60 -10.38 5.57
N LEU A 183 4.79 -11.31 5.06
CA LEU A 183 3.83 -11.04 3.99
C LEU A 183 2.43 -11.44 4.43
N PRO A 184 1.42 -10.56 4.30
CA PRO A 184 0.04 -10.90 4.62
C PRO A 184 -0.49 -11.99 3.69
N GLY A 185 -1.21 -12.95 4.26
CA GLY A 185 -1.94 -13.97 3.50
C GLY A 185 -3.29 -13.46 2.98
N PRO A 186 -4.02 -14.31 2.22
CA PRO A 186 -5.29 -13.92 1.62
C PRO A 186 -6.37 -13.59 2.66
N GLU A 187 -6.38 -14.25 3.81
CA GLU A 187 -7.34 -14.01 4.89
C GLU A 187 -7.13 -12.63 5.55
N VAL A 188 -5.87 -12.22 5.73
CA VAL A 188 -5.52 -10.89 6.27
C VAL A 188 -5.94 -9.79 5.30
N LEU A 189 -5.68 -9.98 4.01
CA LEU A 189 -6.07 -9.01 2.98
C LEU A 189 -7.60 -8.98 2.77
N LEU A 190 -8.30 -10.11 2.84
CA LEU A 190 -9.76 -10.14 2.86
C LEU A 190 -10.31 -9.32 4.02
N TRP A 191 -9.82 -9.59 5.23
CA TRP A 191 -10.24 -8.85 6.42
C TRP A 191 -10.02 -7.34 6.25
N ALA A 192 -8.84 -6.93 5.79
CA ALA A 192 -8.52 -5.53 5.57
C ALA A 192 -9.43 -4.88 4.49
N ALA A 193 -9.73 -5.59 3.40
CA ALA A 193 -10.60 -5.12 2.34
C ALA A 193 -12.04 -4.94 2.84
N VAL A 194 -12.58 -5.92 3.55
CA VAL A 194 -13.95 -5.86 4.12
C VAL A 194 -14.06 -4.72 5.14
N ARG A 195 -13.04 -4.54 5.99
CA ARG A 195 -13.00 -3.43 6.96
C ARG A 195 -12.90 -2.06 6.28
N ALA A 196 -12.07 -1.94 5.25
CA ALA A 196 -11.91 -0.71 4.47
C ALA A 196 -13.15 -0.33 3.67
N ALA A 197 -13.97 -1.32 3.27
CA ALA A 197 -15.23 -1.10 2.57
C ALA A 197 -16.35 -0.55 3.47
N ARG A 198 -16.27 -0.80 4.79
CA ARG A 198 -17.24 -0.25 5.73
C ARG A 198 -17.02 1.26 5.87
N PRO A 199 -18.09 2.08 5.77
CA PRO A 199 -17.95 3.49 6.07
C PRO A 199 -17.39 3.62 7.50
N ALA A 200 -16.40 4.51 7.68
CA ALA A 200 -16.01 4.89 9.04
C ALA A 200 -17.29 5.37 9.74
N ALA A 201 -17.59 4.82 10.91
CA ALA A 201 -18.64 5.35 11.76
C ALA A 201 -18.23 6.80 12.07
N GLY A 202 -18.74 7.76 11.27
CA GLY A 202 -18.55 9.17 11.55
C GLY A 202 -19.05 9.43 12.95
N PRO A 203 -18.47 10.38 13.71
CA PRO A 203 -19.05 10.81 14.96
C PRO A 203 -20.50 11.16 14.65
N ALA A 204 -21.45 10.45 15.30
CA ALA A 204 -22.85 10.79 15.23
C ALA A 204 -22.96 12.23 15.75
N ILE A 205 -23.05 13.20 14.83
CA ILE A 205 -23.50 14.54 15.17
C ILE A 205 -24.96 14.31 15.56
N SER A 206 -25.19 14.00 16.83
CA SER A 206 -26.51 14.10 17.39
C SER A 206 -26.88 15.58 17.30
N SER A 207 -27.62 15.94 16.26
CA SER A 207 -28.37 17.17 16.22
C SER A 207 -29.34 17.11 17.41
N ARG A 208 -28.86 17.59 18.53
CA ARG A 208 -29.70 17.96 19.64
C ARG A 208 -30.58 19.07 19.10
N ALA A 209 -31.73 18.68 18.59
CA ALA A 209 -32.78 19.62 18.26
C ALA A 209 -33.04 20.41 19.55
N ASP A 210 -32.63 21.66 19.54
CA ASP A 210 -32.89 22.62 20.58
C ASP A 210 -34.39 22.92 20.57
N GLN A 211 -35.15 22.09 21.33
CA GLN A 211 -36.57 22.37 21.64
C GLN A 211 -36.58 23.40 22.74
N GLY A 212 -36.65 24.70 22.37
CA GLY A 212 -36.75 25.71 23.41
C GLY A 212 -36.68 27.16 22.95
N ALA A 213 -36.86 27.49 21.70
CA ALA A 213 -37.07 28.88 21.31
C ALA A 213 -38.51 29.29 21.63
N LYS A 214 -38.74 29.82 22.84
CA LYS A 214 -39.94 30.57 23.16
C LYS A 214 -39.92 31.87 22.33
N VAL A 215 -40.77 31.92 21.30
CA VAL A 215 -41.10 33.15 20.59
C VAL A 215 -41.91 34.02 21.55
N TYR A 216 -41.29 35.08 22.06
CA TYR A 216 -42.02 36.15 22.74
C TYR A 216 -42.68 37.01 21.67
N ASP A 217 -43.99 36.88 21.53
CA ASP A 217 -44.85 37.78 20.77
C ASP A 217 -44.89 39.16 21.47
N VAL A 218 -44.22 40.15 20.87
CA VAL A 218 -44.28 41.56 21.29
C VAL A 218 -45.16 42.33 20.30
N SER A 219 -46.44 41.96 20.27
CA SER A 219 -47.47 42.76 19.61
C SER A 219 -48.58 43.09 20.58
N ARG A 220 -48.39 44.13 21.36
CA ARG A 220 -49.46 44.99 21.87
C ARG A 220 -48.92 46.16 22.67
N ARG A 221 -48.82 47.33 22.04
CA ARG A 221 -49.42 48.58 22.55
C ARG A 221 -49.29 49.72 21.54
N ARG A 222 -50.44 50.11 21.10
CA ARG A 222 -50.96 51.39 20.58
C ARG A 222 -50.47 51.85 19.23
#